data_8eeeb62e4204a9ab7b376635e1ca85a5
#
_entry.id   8eeeb62e4204a9ab7b376635e1ca85a5
#
_cell.length_a   1.000
_cell.length_b   1.000
_cell.length_c   1.000
_cell.angle_alpha   90.00
_cell.angle_beta   90.00
_cell.angle_gamma   90.00
#
_symmetry.space_group_name_H-M   'P 1'
#
loop_
_entity.id
_entity.type
_entity.pdbx_description
1 polymer ?
#
loop_
_entity_poly.entity_id
_entity_poly.type
_entity_poly.pdbx_seq_one_letter_code
_entity_poly.pdbx_strand_id
1 'polypeptide(L)'
;MKAVILSVLAMLFLSSPAQASEPIWTRVLSGDVVAGPLDRADRVYVAGSDRTITCISETGRFLWSRAIPGKTAPLLTVTKSGMVVAASGSGALSALNMDGMFLWQMSGKDLPVTSPIEGWDGRIFLIYANRVVCVSPSAAIKWTLPLGEKPIEPISETGSGDLLFSTASDVILRVSPYGELLERSPLPEMPTVILPLASGFAAAFNSGFVRGYDVRNRRSGESGTALLWEYRAKSSVSALAEGKGTLVVLSSDGSLAGLNVTDGSALWVTGTGHPVRGKARIAFEYGQFNIAYRGFACAKDTLGPTVWEYPLPEASGESILSGNGIAYVQETPSTLSAFRVETRIIGENKAQKMKNYGILNGTSVEYRTPFLTDRVIIAEYFARVAMDIENGTVGPDEVSYARRLSEILRNDTAGSIDGRAFDPIERGRAASLLGKLGSAEYRTVLLGAASGESDPSVLIGILYGLSASGYDGDGETLKAIEAIVRQVGVDRAEVHRAACDALYSIVRYSGGKIALEATRALTRFTQSPYGNLTREYARQALENILR
;
A
#
# COMPACT_ATOMS: atom_id res chain seq x y z
N MET A 1 -36.23 32.47 45.20
CA MET A 1 -36.13 33.17 43.89
C MET A 1 -34.72 33.38 43.37
N LYS A 2 -33.68 33.54 44.21
CA LYS A 2 -32.29 33.71 43.74
C LYS A 2 -31.58 32.42 43.28
N ALA A 3 -32.03 31.24 43.72
CA ALA A 3 -31.42 29.97 43.36
C ALA A 3 -31.88 29.41 41.99
N VAL A 4 -33.07 29.81 41.51
CA VAL A 4 -33.64 29.36 40.24
C VAL A 4 -33.05 30.14 39.06
N ILE A 5 -32.62 31.40 39.27
CA ILE A 5 -32.02 32.24 38.24
C ILE A 5 -30.57 31.77 37.90
N LEU A 6 -29.86 31.21 38.88
CA LEU A 6 -28.48 30.71 38.64
C LEU A 6 -28.49 29.39 37.84
N SER A 7 -29.53 28.56 37.98
CA SER A 7 -29.66 27.30 37.24
C SER A 7 -30.01 27.51 35.77
N VAL A 8 -30.77 28.57 35.44
CA VAL A 8 -31.13 28.90 34.06
C VAL A 8 -29.97 29.58 33.32
N LEU A 9 -29.12 30.36 34.04
CA LEU A 9 -27.94 30.92 33.40
C LEU A 9 -26.82 29.87 33.13
N ALA A 10 -26.73 28.81 33.95
CA ALA A 10 -25.80 27.72 33.72
C ALA A 10 -26.19 26.80 32.55
N MET A 11 -27.49 26.72 32.20
CA MET A 11 -27.98 25.98 31.04
C MET A 11 -27.85 26.74 29.70
N LEU A 12 -27.66 28.06 29.73
CA LEU A 12 -27.48 28.89 28.53
C LEU A 12 -26.05 28.93 28.00
N PHE A 13 -25.09 28.40 28.77
CA PHE A 13 -23.69 28.31 28.33
C PHE A 13 -23.30 26.98 27.70
N LEU A 14 -24.24 26.02 27.57
CA LEU A 14 -23.94 24.65 27.08
C LEU A 14 -24.37 24.40 25.63
N SER A 15 -24.74 25.41 24.87
CA SER A 15 -25.06 25.24 23.45
C SER A 15 -24.58 26.43 22.62
N SER A 16 -23.29 26.73 22.67
CA SER A 16 -22.68 27.35 21.52
C SER A 16 -22.63 26.28 20.43
N PRO A 17 -23.27 26.53 19.27
CA PRO A 17 -23.01 25.65 18.12
C PRO A 17 -21.49 25.68 17.90
N ALA A 18 -20.87 24.49 17.79
CA ALA A 18 -19.48 24.39 17.46
C ALA A 18 -19.26 25.21 16.18
N GLN A 19 -18.64 26.38 16.34
CA GLN A 19 -18.39 27.28 15.24
C GLN A 19 -17.42 26.54 14.33
N ALA A 20 -17.84 26.26 13.10
CA ALA A 20 -16.97 25.64 12.11
C ALA A 20 -15.70 26.52 12.05
N SER A 21 -14.54 25.94 12.32
CA SER A 21 -13.31 26.71 12.34
C SER A 21 -13.02 27.23 10.93
N GLU A 22 -12.37 28.39 10.86
CA GLU A 22 -11.94 28.94 9.59
C GLU A 22 -10.93 28.00 8.92
N PRO A 23 -11.01 27.81 7.59
CA PRO A 23 -10.04 27.00 6.87
C PRO A 23 -8.64 27.64 6.96
N ILE A 24 -7.59 26.81 7.04
CA ILE A 24 -6.20 27.26 6.92
C ILE A 24 -6.03 27.93 5.55
N TRP A 25 -6.65 27.34 4.55
CA TRP A 25 -6.71 27.87 3.20
C TRP A 25 -7.89 27.26 2.42
N THR A 26 -8.33 28.00 1.40
CA THR A 26 -9.31 27.57 0.42
C THR A 26 -8.75 27.79 -0.97
N ARG A 27 -8.96 26.84 -1.90
CA ARG A 27 -8.53 26.94 -3.30
C ARG A 27 -9.65 26.56 -4.24
N VAL A 28 -9.90 27.43 -5.21
CA VAL A 28 -10.78 27.14 -6.33
C VAL A 28 -9.93 26.55 -7.44
N LEU A 29 -10.37 25.40 -7.96
CA LEU A 29 -9.73 24.63 -9.02
C LEU A 29 -10.34 24.97 -10.38
N SER A 30 -9.62 24.66 -11.44
CA SER A 30 -10.05 24.94 -12.82
C SER A 30 -11.24 24.07 -13.28
N GLY A 31 -11.43 22.91 -12.66
CA GLY A 31 -12.52 21.98 -12.93
C GLY A 31 -13.05 21.34 -11.67
N ASP A 32 -14.18 20.64 -11.78
CA ASP A 32 -14.74 19.90 -10.67
C ASP A 32 -13.82 18.73 -10.29
N VAL A 33 -13.61 18.51 -9.00
CA VAL A 33 -12.80 17.40 -8.49
C VAL A 33 -13.53 16.07 -8.75
N VAL A 34 -12.88 15.18 -9.46
CA VAL A 34 -13.42 13.85 -9.82
C VAL A 34 -12.62 12.72 -9.19
N ALA A 35 -11.38 12.97 -8.75
CA ALA A 35 -10.59 12.04 -7.97
C ALA A 35 -9.68 12.79 -6.98
N GLY A 36 -9.51 12.25 -5.83
CA GLY A 36 -8.84 12.87 -4.68
C GLY A 36 -9.87 13.57 -3.77
N PRO A 37 -9.38 14.37 -2.80
CA PRO A 37 -7.98 14.68 -2.54
C PRO A 37 -7.17 13.46 -2.11
N LEU A 38 -5.88 13.42 -2.49
CA LEU A 38 -4.90 12.42 -2.05
C LEU A 38 -3.74 13.17 -1.39
N ASP A 39 -3.42 12.81 -0.15
CA ASP A 39 -2.32 13.39 0.60
C ASP A 39 -1.07 12.53 0.52
N ARG A 40 0.05 13.12 0.14
CA ARG A 40 1.35 12.43 0.11
C ARG A 40 2.50 13.44 0.19
N ALA A 41 3.45 13.19 1.10
CA ALA A 41 4.66 13.99 1.23
C ALA A 41 4.40 15.50 1.34
N ASP A 42 3.48 15.90 2.24
CA ASP A 42 3.06 17.28 2.50
C ASP A 42 2.46 17.99 1.27
N ARG A 43 1.93 17.22 0.33
CA ARG A 43 1.27 17.71 -0.89
C ARG A 43 -0.09 17.04 -1.06
N VAL A 44 -1.02 17.78 -1.61
CA VAL A 44 -2.36 17.31 -1.94
C VAL A 44 -2.52 17.30 -3.45
N TYR A 45 -3.01 16.19 -3.95
CA TYR A 45 -3.23 15.97 -5.38
C TYR A 45 -4.72 15.77 -5.64
N VAL A 46 -5.22 16.43 -6.65
CA VAL A 46 -6.59 16.30 -7.12
C VAL A 46 -6.64 16.19 -8.64
N ALA A 47 -7.57 15.41 -9.15
CA ALA A 47 -7.85 15.34 -10.57
C ALA A 47 -9.16 16.07 -10.88
N GLY A 48 -9.13 16.95 -11.87
CA GLY A 48 -10.25 17.74 -12.32
C GLY A 48 -11.02 17.15 -13.51
N SER A 49 -12.30 17.51 -13.63
CA SER A 49 -13.15 17.16 -14.78
C SER A 49 -12.61 17.73 -16.09
N ASP A 50 -11.80 18.79 -16.03
CA ASP A 50 -11.06 19.39 -17.15
C ASP A 50 -9.82 18.59 -17.57
N ARG A 51 -9.61 17.39 -17.00
CA ARG A 51 -8.50 16.47 -17.22
C ARG A 51 -7.16 17.00 -16.70
N THR A 52 -7.17 17.91 -15.75
CA THR A 52 -5.95 18.36 -15.10
C THR A 52 -5.70 17.57 -13.80
N ILE A 53 -4.44 17.39 -13.47
CA ILE A 53 -4.01 17.04 -12.12
C ILE A 53 -3.40 18.28 -11.52
N THR A 54 -3.88 18.68 -10.35
CA THR A 54 -3.38 19.81 -9.60
C THR A 54 -2.71 19.33 -8.32
N CYS A 55 -1.52 19.84 -8.06
CA CYS A 55 -0.76 19.62 -6.84
C CYS A 55 -0.70 20.91 -6.03
N ILE A 56 -1.08 20.81 -4.76
CA ILE A 56 -1.12 21.91 -3.80
C ILE A 56 -0.26 21.52 -2.59
N SER A 57 0.55 22.44 -2.07
CA SER A 57 1.29 22.19 -0.83
C SER A 57 0.34 22.15 0.38
N GLU A 58 0.79 21.59 1.48
CA GLU A 58 0.08 21.60 2.77
C GLU A 58 -0.32 23.04 3.20
N THR A 59 0.47 24.04 2.82
CA THR A 59 0.19 25.47 3.10
C THR A 59 -0.77 26.11 2.09
N GLY A 60 -1.34 25.35 1.15
CA GLY A 60 -2.29 25.84 0.16
C GLY A 60 -1.66 26.53 -1.06
N ARG A 61 -0.34 26.48 -1.24
CA ARG A 61 0.30 27.05 -2.44
C ARG A 61 0.11 26.10 -3.61
N PHE A 62 -0.35 26.59 -4.76
CA PHE A 62 -0.31 25.85 -6.01
C PHE A 62 1.14 25.56 -6.39
N LEU A 63 1.51 24.28 -6.50
CA LEU A 63 2.83 23.87 -6.91
C LEU A 63 2.89 23.67 -8.42
N TRP A 64 1.94 22.95 -8.97
CA TRP A 64 1.80 22.75 -10.41
C TRP A 64 0.39 22.26 -10.78
N SER A 65 0.04 22.40 -12.04
CA SER A 65 -1.12 21.79 -12.67
C SER A 65 -0.72 21.26 -14.04
N ARG A 66 -1.18 20.04 -14.38
CA ARG A 66 -0.85 19.35 -15.63
C ARG A 66 -2.08 18.75 -16.29
N ALA A 67 -2.27 19.05 -17.55
CA ALA A 67 -3.25 18.39 -18.37
C ALA A 67 -2.79 16.97 -18.72
N ILE A 68 -3.69 16.00 -18.53
CA ILE A 68 -3.43 14.59 -18.78
C ILE A 68 -4.07 14.20 -20.13
N PRO A 69 -3.33 13.50 -21.01
CA PRO A 69 -3.87 13.01 -22.26
C PRO A 69 -5.06 12.07 -22.03
N GLY A 70 -6.05 12.13 -22.90
CA GLY A 70 -7.23 11.26 -22.87
C GLY A 70 -8.53 12.00 -23.03
N LYS A 71 -9.65 11.24 -23.00
CA LYS A 71 -11.00 11.76 -23.27
C LYS A 71 -11.83 12.04 -22.02
N THR A 72 -11.47 11.41 -20.90
CA THR A 72 -12.19 11.55 -19.63
C THR A 72 -11.28 12.06 -18.53
N ALA A 73 -11.87 12.53 -17.45
CA ALA A 73 -11.16 12.82 -16.23
C ALA A 73 -10.34 11.62 -15.75
N PRO A 74 -9.11 11.82 -15.27
CA PRO A 74 -8.24 10.72 -14.90
C PRO A 74 -8.64 10.08 -13.56
N LEU A 75 -8.52 8.75 -13.49
CA LEU A 75 -8.37 8.02 -12.23
C LEU A 75 -6.95 8.25 -11.71
N LEU A 76 -6.80 8.49 -10.42
CA LEU A 76 -5.56 9.01 -9.84
C LEU A 76 -5.05 8.12 -8.71
N THR A 77 -3.75 7.89 -8.68
CA THR A 77 -3.03 7.31 -7.54
C THR A 77 -1.71 8.04 -7.35
N VAL A 78 -1.32 8.26 -6.10
CA VAL A 78 0.00 8.77 -5.74
C VAL A 78 0.74 7.66 -5.01
N THR A 79 1.86 7.24 -5.56
CA THR A 79 2.68 6.15 -5.01
C THR A 79 3.41 6.57 -3.74
N LYS A 80 3.92 5.58 -3.00
CA LYS A 80 4.75 5.81 -1.82
C LYS A 80 6.04 6.58 -2.14
N SER A 81 6.56 6.41 -3.35
CA SER A 81 7.71 7.18 -3.86
C SER A 81 7.34 8.60 -4.35
N GLY A 82 6.07 8.99 -4.32
CA GLY A 82 5.60 10.30 -4.79
C GLY A 82 5.32 10.37 -6.30
N MET A 83 5.43 9.25 -7.02
CA MET A 83 5.03 9.20 -8.43
C MET A 83 3.51 9.30 -8.54
N VAL A 84 3.03 10.20 -9.39
CA VAL A 84 1.60 10.41 -9.65
C VAL A 84 1.20 9.62 -10.89
N VAL A 85 0.35 8.62 -10.72
CA VAL A 85 -0.12 7.75 -11.81
C VAL A 85 -1.56 8.07 -12.14
N ALA A 86 -1.81 8.40 -13.39
CA ALA A 86 -3.13 8.80 -13.89
C ALA A 86 -3.55 7.91 -15.06
N ALA A 87 -4.75 7.34 -14.98
CA ALA A 87 -5.39 6.58 -16.05
C ALA A 87 -6.61 7.35 -16.59
N SER A 88 -6.65 7.63 -17.87
CA SER A 88 -7.72 8.43 -18.52
C SER A 88 -8.48 7.60 -19.54
N GLY A 89 -9.71 7.99 -19.83
CA GLY A 89 -10.52 7.42 -20.92
C GLY A 89 -9.79 7.53 -22.26
N SER A 90 -9.91 6.54 -23.11
CA SER A 90 -9.05 6.17 -24.25
C SER A 90 -7.83 5.31 -23.87
N GLY A 91 -7.72 4.88 -22.60
CA GLY A 91 -6.66 4.00 -22.13
C GLY A 91 -5.29 4.66 -21.97
N ALA A 92 -5.21 5.98 -22.01
CA ALA A 92 -3.96 6.69 -21.75
C ALA A 92 -3.58 6.57 -20.28
N LEU A 93 -2.38 6.07 -20.03
CA LEU A 93 -1.76 6.00 -18.72
C LEU A 93 -0.57 6.97 -18.70
N SER A 94 -0.50 7.80 -17.70
CA SER A 94 0.58 8.77 -17.53
C SER A 94 1.16 8.68 -16.13
N ALA A 95 2.47 8.78 -16.00
CA ALA A 95 3.13 8.97 -14.71
C ALA A 95 3.88 10.31 -14.71
N LEU A 96 3.76 11.00 -13.59
CA LEU A 96 4.46 12.25 -13.33
C LEU A 96 5.31 12.11 -12.04
N ASN A 97 6.39 12.84 -11.98
CA ASN A 97 7.12 13.00 -10.71
C ASN A 97 6.41 14.00 -9.79
N MET A 98 6.95 14.19 -8.60
CA MET A 98 6.41 15.13 -7.60
C MET A 98 6.37 16.58 -8.10
N ASP A 99 7.16 16.96 -9.10
CA ASP A 99 7.22 18.31 -9.68
C ASP A 99 6.32 18.46 -10.92
N GLY A 100 5.49 17.44 -11.22
CA GLY A 100 4.54 17.45 -12.31
C GLY A 100 5.17 17.26 -13.69
N MET A 101 6.41 16.75 -13.77
CA MET A 101 7.04 16.38 -15.04
C MET A 101 6.64 14.96 -15.42
N PHE A 102 6.30 14.74 -16.68
CA PHE A 102 6.02 13.41 -17.18
C PHE A 102 7.27 12.54 -17.11
N LEU A 103 7.16 11.42 -16.42
CA LEU A 103 8.17 10.36 -16.40
C LEU A 103 8.00 9.44 -17.61
N TRP A 104 6.76 9.07 -17.89
CA TRP A 104 6.38 8.25 -19.04
C TRP A 104 4.89 8.37 -19.36
N GLN A 105 4.56 7.94 -20.56
CA GLN A 105 3.18 7.83 -21.05
C GLN A 105 3.02 6.53 -21.83
N MET A 106 1.90 5.87 -21.65
CA MET A 106 1.51 4.67 -22.36
C MET A 106 0.15 4.89 -23.03
N SER A 107 -0.01 4.37 -24.22
CA SER A 107 -1.30 4.34 -24.91
C SER A 107 -1.98 3.00 -24.65
N GLY A 108 -3.27 3.03 -24.39
CA GLY A 108 -4.12 1.85 -24.24
C GLY A 108 -5.46 2.06 -24.94
N LYS A 109 -6.30 1.04 -24.94
CA LYS A 109 -7.64 1.13 -25.56
C LYS A 109 -8.74 1.29 -24.52
N ASP A 110 -8.53 0.74 -23.34
CA ASP A 110 -9.54 0.60 -22.29
C ASP A 110 -9.18 1.44 -21.07
N LEU A 111 -10.19 1.91 -20.35
CA LEU A 111 -10.03 2.53 -19.03
C LEU A 111 -10.04 1.43 -17.96
N PRO A 112 -9.13 1.46 -16.96
CA PRO A 112 -9.26 0.62 -15.78
C PRO A 112 -10.59 0.86 -15.08
N VAL A 113 -11.11 -0.16 -14.40
CA VAL A 113 -12.36 -0.06 -13.63
C VAL A 113 -12.17 0.65 -12.30
N THR A 114 -10.93 0.78 -11.83
CA THR A 114 -10.55 1.47 -10.60
C THR A 114 -9.33 2.35 -10.83
N SER A 115 -9.01 3.19 -9.83
CA SER A 115 -7.71 3.87 -9.79
C SER A 115 -6.57 2.86 -9.83
N PRO A 116 -5.43 3.18 -10.45
CA PRO A 116 -4.23 2.35 -10.40
C PRO A 116 -3.87 2.00 -8.95
N ILE A 117 -3.40 0.79 -8.70
CA ILE A 117 -3.02 0.32 -7.36
C ILE A 117 -1.51 0.15 -7.34
N GLU A 118 -0.85 0.77 -6.35
CA GLU A 118 0.58 0.54 -6.13
C GLU A 118 0.80 -0.73 -5.33
N GLY A 119 1.58 -1.65 -5.86
CA GLY A 119 2.08 -2.81 -5.14
C GLY A 119 3.18 -2.45 -4.14
N TRP A 120 3.44 -3.35 -3.20
CA TRP A 120 4.44 -3.16 -2.15
C TRP A 120 5.86 -2.89 -2.69
N ASP A 121 6.17 -3.36 -3.87
CA ASP A 121 7.45 -3.21 -4.56
C ASP A 121 7.48 -2.06 -5.58
N GLY A 122 6.47 -1.19 -5.56
CA GLY A 122 6.32 -0.05 -6.46
C GLY A 122 5.76 -0.40 -7.84
N ARG A 123 5.43 -1.68 -8.12
CA ARG A 123 4.67 -2.03 -9.33
C ARG A 123 3.28 -1.40 -9.31
N ILE A 124 2.75 -1.14 -10.49
CA ILE A 124 1.41 -0.57 -10.65
C ILE A 124 0.49 -1.63 -11.23
N PHE A 125 -0.60 -1.89 -10.56
CA PHE A 125 -1.64 -2.79 -11.04
C PHE A 125 -2.79 -1.98 -11.63
N LEU A 126 -3.17 -2.36 -12.84
CA LEU A 126 -4.27 -1.79 -13.60
C LEU A 126 -5.34 -2.86 -13.77
N ILE A 127 -6.51 -2.63 -13.25
CA ILE A 127 -7.60 -3.59 -13.26
C ILE A 127 -8.63 -3.15 -14.28
N TYR A 128 -8.75 -3.93 -15.35
CA TYR A 128 -9.70 -3.74 -16.43
C TYR A 128 -10.89 -4.69 -16.29
N ALA A 129 -11.94 -4.46 -17.06
CA ALA A 129 -13.15 -5.30 -16.99
C ALA A 129 -12.91 -6.79 -17.29
N ASN A 130 -11.84 -7.13 -17.99
CA ASN A 130 -11.54 -8.50 -18.44
C ASN A 130 -10.09 -8.95 -18.17
N ARG A 131 -9.28 -8.14 -17.51
CA ARG A 131 -7.87 -8.48 -17.22
C ARG A 131 -7.27 -7.62 -16.13
N VAL A 132 -6.24 -8.12 -15.49
CA VAL A 132 -5.30 -7.36 -14.66
C VAL A 132 -4.00 -7.20 -15.42
N VAL A 133 -3.43 -6.01 -15.39
CA VAL A 133 -2.12 -5.71 -15.99
C VAL A 133 -1.20 -5.19 -14.89
N CYS A 134 -0.01 -5.74 -14.79
CA CYS A 134 1.04 -5.25 -13.91
C CYS A 134 2.08 -4.49 -14.74
N VAL A 135 2.39 -3.28 -14.31
CA VAL A 135 3.35 -2.39 -14.95
C VAL A 135 4.45 -2.04 -13.94
N SER A 136 5.70 -2.02 -14.40
CA SER A 136 6.81 -1.50 -13.57
C SER A 136 6.72 0.01 -13.38
N PRO A 137 7.41 0.59 -12.39
CA PRO A 137 7.53 2.04 -12.25
C PRO A 137 8.09 2.74 -13.52
N SER A 138 8.80 2.01 -14.37
CA SER A 138 9.37 2.50 -15.64
C SER A 138 8.52 2.19 -16.88
N ALA A 139 7.22 1.91 -16.71
CA ALA A 139 6.24 1.63 -17.77
C ALA A 139 6.39 0.27 -18.51
N ALA A 140 7.24 -0.64 -18.06
CA ALA A 140 7.30 -1.97 -18.68
C ALA A 140 6.15 -2.86 -18.18
N ILE A 141 5.37 -3.44 -19.08
CA ILE A 141 4.37 -4.45 -18.73
C ILE A 141 5.12 -5.70 -18.24
N LYS A 142 4.87 -6.09 -16.99
CA LYS A 142 5.47 -7.27 -16.37
C LYS A 142 4.68 -8.54 -16.69
N TRP A 143 3.37 -8.43 -16.61
CA TRP A 143 2.45 -9.51 -16.94
C TRP A 143 1.03 -8.98 -17.20
N THR A 144 0.23 -9.81 -17.84
CA THR A 144 -1.20 -9.59 -18.05
C THR A 144 -1.94 -10.89 -17.73
N LEU A 145 -2.91 -10.81 -16.81
CA LEU A 145 -3.77 -11.93 -16.44
C LEU A 145 -5.17 -11.69 -17.02
N PRO A 146 -5.65 -12.51 -17.97
CA PRO A 146 -7.05 -12.49 -18.38
C PRO A 146 -7.97 -12.93 -17.25
N LEU A 147 -9.10 -12.26 -17.10
CA LEU A 147 -10.14 -12.59 -16.13
C LEU A 147 -11.38 -13.11 -16.87
N GLY A 148 -11.97 -14.19 -16.33
CA GLY A 148 -13.25 -14.72 -16.82
C GLY A 148 -14.47 -13.96 -16.32
N GLU A 149 -14.29 -13.09 -15.33
CA GLU A 149 -15.35 -12.35 -14.63
C GLU A 149 -14.96 -10.89 -14.49
N LYS A 150 -15.97 -10.01 -14.50
CA LYS A 150 -15.73 -8.57 -14.36
C LYS A 150 -15.40 -8.24 -12.90
N PRO A 151 -14.20 -7.71 -12.61
CA PRO A 151 -13.87 -7.24 -11.27
C PRO A 151 -14.68 -5.98 -10.93
N ILE A 152 -14.97 -5.84 -9.64
CA ILE A 152 -15.64 -4.68 -9.06
C ILE A 152 -14.92 -4.26 -7.78
N GLU A 153 -15.08 -3.01 -7.37
CA GLU A 153 -14.63 -2.56 -6.06
C GLU A 153 -15.43 -3.25 -4.93
N PRO A 154 -14.85 -3.49 -3.77
CA PRO A 154 -13.52 -3.03 -3.34
C PRO A 154 -12.38 -3.92 -3.80
N ILE A 155 -11.21 -3.31 -3.98
CA ILE A 155 -9.96 -3.97 -4.36
C ILE A 155 -8.89 -3.59 -3.35
N SER A 156 -8.14 -4.58 -2.89
CA SER A 156 -7.10 -4.38 -1.88
C SER A 156 -5.87 -5.23 -2.17
N GLU A 157 -4.71 -4.76 -1.71
CA GLU A 157 -3.47 -5.54 -1.72
C GLU A 157 -3.24 -6.14 -0.33
N THR A 158 -2.94 -7.43 -0.26
CA THR A 158 -2.57 -8.11 0.99
C THR A 158 -1.17 -7.74 1.44
N GLY A 159 -0.83 -8.05 2.68
CA GLY A 159 0.55 -7.94 3.18
C GLY A 159 1.57 -8.80 2.40
N SER A 160 1.12 -9.85 1.69
CA SER A 160 1.96 -10.65 0.77
C SER A 160 2.08 -10.05 -0.64
N GLY A 161 1.37 -8.95 -0.91
CA GLY A 161 1.35 -8.33 -2.22
C GLY A 161 0.34 -8.97 -3.19
N ASP A 162 -0.49 -9.90 -2.72
CA ASP A 162 -1.58 -10.45 -3.53
C ASP A 162 -2.68 -9.41 -3.68
N LEU A 163 -3.31 -9.36 -4.84
CA LEU A 163 -4.51 -8.55 -5.05
C LEU A 163 -5.73 -9.35 -4.65
N LEU A 164 -6.57 -8.76 -3.82
CA LEU A 164 -7.90 -9.26 -3.46
C LEU A 164 -8.96 -8.35 -4.07
N PHE A 165 -9.90 -8.90 -4.81
CA PHE A 165 -11.04 -8.16 -5.35
C PHE A 165 -12.24 -9.06 -5.56
N SER A 166 -13.43 -8.47 -5.45
CA SER A 166 -14.68 -9.15 -5.76
C SER A 166 -15.02 -9.03 -7.24
N THR A 167 -15.91 -9.90 -7.68
CA THR A 167 -16.48 -9.89 -9.03
C THR A 167 -17.98 -9.67 -8.99
N ALA A 168 -18.57 -9.35 -10.12
CA ALA A 168 -20.01 -9.18 -10.26
C ALA A 168 -20.83 -10.47 -9.98
N SER A 169 -20.18 -11.59 -9.80
CA SER A 169 -20.77 -12.92 -9.51
C SER A 169 -20.61 -13.32 -8.03
N ASP A 170 -20.40 -12.38 -7.11
CA ASP A 170 -20.18 -12.63 -5.68
C ASP A 170 -19.02 -13.59 -5.39
N VAL A 171 -17.96 -13.50 -6.20
CA VAL A 171 -16.75 -14.29 -6.06
C VAL A 171 -15.60 -13.37 -5.67
N ILE A 172 -14.77 -13.79 -4.72
CA ILE A 172 -13.50 -13.15 -4.45
C ILE A 172 -12.40 -13.83 -5.27
N LEU A 173 -11.56 -13.02 -5.89
CA LEU A 173 -10.36 -13.47 -6.57
C LEU A 173 -9.14 -13.01 -5.80
N ARG A 174 -8.16 -13.90 -5.65
CA ARG A 174 -6.83 -13.58 -5.16
C ARG A 174 -5.82 -13.82 -6.26
N VAL A 175 -5.11 -12.78 -6.63
CA VAL A 175 -4.10 -12.80 -7.68
C VAL A 175 -2.74 -12.51 -7.08
N SER A 176 -1.76 -13.36 -7.35
CA SER A 176 -0.38 -13.15 -6.86
C SER A 176 0.23 -11.89 -7.48
N PRO A 177 1.27 -11.30 -6.84
CA PRO A 177 2.02 -10.19 -7.42
C PRO A 177 2.69 -10.56 -8.75
N TYR A 178 2.72 -11.83 -9.12
CA TYR A 178 3.33 -12.36 -10.34
C TYR A 178 2.31 -12.70 -11.43
N GLY A 179 1.02 -12.43 -11.20
CA GLY A 179 -0.04 -12.62 -12.19
C GLY A 179 -0.63 -14.02 -12.22
N GLU A 180 -0.57 -14.75 -11.11
CA GLU A 180 -1.22 -16.06 -10.98
C GLU A 180 -2.53 -15.92 -10.23
N LEU A 181 -3.58 -16.55 -10.73
CA LEU A 181 -4.82 -16.69 -9.99
C LEU A 181 -4.60 -17.76 -8.89
N LEU A 182 -4.46 -17.30 -7.64
CA LEU A 182 -4.20 -18.16 -6.49
C LEU A 182 -5.49 -18.78 -5.94
N GLU A 183 -6.60 -18.02 -6.03
CA GLU A 183 -7.84 -18.41 -5.39
C GLU A 183 -9.04 -17.83 -6.11
N ARG A 184 -10.12 -18.60 -6.12
CA ARG A 184 -11.45 -18.22 -6.57
C ARG A 184 -12.46 -18.80 -5.60
N SER A 185 -13.04 -17.98 -4.74
CA SER A 185 -13.97 -18.43 -3.69
C SER A 185 -15.27 -17.65 -3.73
N PRO A 186 -16.42 -18.32 -3.60
CA PRO A 186 -17.71 -17.65 -3.52
C PRO A 186 -17.84 -16.92 -2.18
N LEU A 187 -18.45 -15.75 -2.21
CA LEU A 187 -18.90 -15.00 -1.04
C LEU A 187 -20.41 -15.09 -0.91
N PRO A 188 -20.98 -14.93 0.28
CA PRO A 188 -22.42 -15.01 0.49
C PRO A 188 -23.20 -13.84 -0.14
N GLU A 189 -22.52 -12.71 -0.33
CA GLU A 189 -23.01 -11.49 -0.97
C GLU A 189 -21.81 -10.63 -1.37
N MET A 190 -22.03 -9.61 -2.18
CA MET A 190 -21.02 -8.67 -2.61
C MET A 190 -20.52 -7.83 -1.43
N PRO A 191 -19.21 -7.81 -1.16
CA PRO A 191 -18.65 -7.01 -0.08
C PRO A 191 -18.65 -5.51 -0.43
N THR A 192 -18.91 -4.68 0.57
CA THR A 192 -18.75 -3.22 0.47
C THR A 192 -17.32 -2.76 0.77
N VAL A 193 -16.63 -3.51 1.63
CA VAL A 193 -15.22 -3.26 2.00
C VAL A 193 -14.51 -4.60 2.10
N ILE A 194 -13.29 -4.67 1.58
CA ILE A 194 -12.34 -5.76 1.81
C ILE A 194 -11.10 -5.17 2.46
N LEU A 195 -10.72 -5.70 3.62
CA LEU A 195 -9.52 -5.30 4.34
C LEU A 195 -8.58 -6.50 4.48
N PRO A 196 -7.39 -6.46 3.90
CA PRO A 196 -6.38 -7.49 4.12
C PRO A 196 -5.92 -7.53 5.58
N LEU A 197 -5.77 -8.74 6.11
CA LEU A 197 -5.26 -9.03 7.44
C LEU A 197 -3.97 -9.84 7.34
N ALA A 198 -3.28 -10.02 8.45
CA ALA A 198 -2.01 -10.77 8.48
C ALA A 198 -2.12 -12.21 7.98
N SER A 199 -3.25 -12.88 8.21
CA SER A 199 -3.47 -14.29 7.86
C SER A 199 -4.62 -14.51 6.88
N GLY A 200 -5.17 -13.42 6.31
CA GLY A 200 -6.33 -13.50 5.44
C GLY A 200 -6.91 -12.14 5.13
N PHE A 201 -8.22 -12.00 5.23
CA PHE A 201 -8.90 -10.73 5.03
C PHE A 201 -10.20 -10.65 5.85
N ALA A 202 -10.64 -9.43 6.13
CA ALA A 202 -11.99 -9.15 6.59
C ALA A 202 -12.82 -8.58 5.43
N ALA A 203 -14.05 -9.05 5.28
CA ALA A 203 -15.02 -8.51 4.34
C ALA A 203 -16.24 -7.98 5.08
N ALA A 204 -16.67 -6.78 4.72
CA ALA A 204 -17.90 -6.19 5.23
C ALA A 204 -18.98 -6.17 4.15
N PHE A 205 -20.22 -6.28 4.55
CA PHE A 205 -21.35 -6.45 3.66
C PHE A 205 -22.48 -5.45 3.93
N ASN A 206 -23.32 -5.19 2.93
CA ASN A 206 -24.47 -4.31 3.06
C ASN A 206 -25.47 -4.80 4.12
N SER A 207 -25.55 -6.09 4.31
CA SER A 207 -26.36 -6.72 5.38
C SER A 207 -25.91 -6.36 6.79
N GLY A 208 -24.74 -5.71 6.95
CA GLY A 208 -24.12 -5.37 8.23
C GLY A 208 -23.25 -6.48 8.82
N PHE A 209 -23.08 -7.58 8.12
CA PHE A 209 -22.11 -8.59 8.55
C PHE A 209 -20.68 -8.13 8.23
N VAL A 210 -19.77 -8.47 9.16
CA VAL A 210 -18.31 -8.42 8.96
C VAL A 210 -17.80 -9.83 9.19
N ARG A 211 -17.07 -10.37 8.24
CA ARG A 211 -16.54 -11.74 8.29
C ARG A 211 -15.05 -11.75 8.12
N GLY A 212 -14.36 -12.48 8.98
CA GLY A 212 -12.94 -12.78 8.85
C GLY A 212 -12.72 -14.11 8.15
N TYR A 213 -11.82 -14.11 7.18
CA TYR A 213 -11.50 -15.28 6.36
C TYR A 213 -10.02 -15.61 6.45
N ASP A 214 -9.69 -16.92 6.52
CA ASP A 214 -8.32 -17.43 6.39
C ASP A 214 -8.03 -17.77 4.92
N VAL A 215 -6.86 -17.36 4.43
CA VAL A 215 -6.37 -17.65 3.07
C VAL A 215 -5.11 -18.50 3.09
N ARG A 216 -4.80 -19.19 4.19
CA ARG A 216 -3.63 -20.07 4.25
C ARG A 216 -3.80 -21.22 3.28
N ASN A 217 -2.77 -21.45 2.45
CA ASN A 217 -2.67 -22.64 1.62
C ASN A 217 -2.77 -23.90 2.50
N ARG A 218 -3.92 -24.54 2.51
CA ARG A 218 -4.04 -25.87 3.12
C ARG A 218 -3.26 -26.86 2.27
N ARG A 219 -2.32 -27.57 2.89
CA ARG A 219 -1.51 -28.64 2.26
C ARG A 219 -2.32 -29.82 1.70
N SER A 220 -3.64 -29.78 1.71
CA SER A 220 -4.56 -30.88 1.39
C SER A 220 -5.35 -30.70 0.08
N GLY A 221 -4.90 -29.85 -0.86
CA GLY A 221 -5.56 -29.79 -2.18
C GLY A 221 -6.93 -29.11 -2.23
N GLU A 222 -7.49 -28.68 -1.10
CA GLU A 222 -8.68 -27.85 -1.04
C GLU A 222 -8.26 -26.38 -1.02
N SER A 223 -8.27 -25.73 -2.19
CA SER A 223 -8.17 -24.28 -2.29
C SER A 223 -9.49 -23.65 -1.90
N GLY A 224 -9.51 -22.80 -0.88
CA GLY A 224 -10.72 -22.10 -0.49
C GLY A 224 -10.50 -21.21 0.73
N THR A 225 -11.17 -20.05 0.74
CA THR A 225 -11.31 -19.23 1.93
C THR A 225 -12.12 -19.95 2.99
N ALA A 226 -11.60 -20.06 4.20
CA ALA A 226 -12.34 -20.57 5.35
C ALA A 226 -12.86 -19.41 6.18
N LEU A 227 -14.15 -19.39 6.48
CA LEU A 227 -14.73 -18.46 7.43
C LEU A 227 -14.16 -18.77 8.83
N LEU A 228 -13.51 -17.76 9.45
CA LEU A 228 -12.97 -17.86 10.80
C LEU A 228 -13.95 -17.36 11.84
N TRP A 229 -14.54 -16.20 11.59
CA TRP A 229 -15.45 -15.54 12.52
C TRP A 229 -16.44 -14.63 11.79
N GLU A 230 -17.52 -14.29 12.47
CA GLU A 230 -18.55 -13.39 12.00
C GLU A 230 -18.95 -12.41 13.10
N TYR A 231 -19.11 -11.14 12.75
CA TYR A 231 -19.64 -10.09 13.60
C TYR A 231 -20.83 -9.40 12.91
N ARG A 232 -21.85 -9.05 13.67
CA ARG A 232 -23.01 -8.31 13.17
C ARG A 232 -22.98 -6.88 13.66
N ALA A 233 -22.75 -5.93 12.75
CA ALA A 233 -22.88 -4.51 13.01
C ALA A 233 -24.36 -4.08 13.08
N LYS A 234 -24.62 -2.89 13.64
CA LYS A 234 -25.99 -2.37 13.79
C LYS A 234 -26.63 -1.96 12.46
N SER A 235 -25.81 -1.54 11.49
CA SER A 235 -26.24 -1.14 10.16
C SER A 235 -25.19 -1.55 9.12
N SER A 236 -25.38 -1.21 7.85
CA SER A 236 -24.40 -1.46 6.80
C SER A 236 -23.04 -0.84 7.16
N VAL A 237 -21.96 -1.52 6.77
CA VAL A 237 -20.61 -1.10 7.10
C VAL A 237 -20.07 -0.16 6.04
N SER A 238 -19.57 0.99 6.47
CA SER A 238 -19.02 2.03 5.60
C SER A 238 -17.51 1.98 5.44
N ALA A 239 -16.79 1.54 6.48
CA ALA A 239 -15.32 1.44 6.43
C ALA A 239 -14.80 0.44 7.47
N LEU A 240 -13.62 -0.13 7.18
CA LEU A 240 -12.84 -0.99 8.06
C LEU A 240 -11.40 -0.48 8.14
N ALA A 241 -10.76 -0.64 9.29
CA ALA A 241 -9.32 -0.48 9.44
C ALA A 241 -8.78 -1.41 10.54
N GLU A 242 -7.54 -1.89 10.38
CA GLU A 242 -6.87 -2.71 11.39
C GLU A 242 -5.67 -1.95 11.95
N GLY A 243 -5.46 -2.08 13.26
CA GLY A 243 -4.28 -1.58 13.94
C GLY A 243 -4.07 -2.26 15.29
N LYS A 244 -2.86 -2.74 15.54
CA LYS A 244 -2.46 -3.42 16.81
C LYS A 244 -3.42 -4.57 17.19
N GLY A 245 -3.88 -5.36 16.21
CA GLY A 245 -4.77 -6.49 16.45
C GLY A 245 -6.23 -6.11 16.72
N THR A 246 -6.58 -4.83 16.61
CA THR A 246 -7.95 -4.34 16.69
C THR A 246 -8.46 -4.00 15.30
N LEU A 247 -9.57 -4.62 14.88
CA LEU A 247 -10.30 -4.27 13.68
C LEU A 247 -11.41 -3.28 14.04
N VAL A 248 -11.33 -2.07 13.53
CA VAL A 248 -12.40 -1.06 13.70
C VAL A 248 -13.38 -1.14 12.57
N VAL A 249 -14.65 -1.25 12.93
CA VAL A 249 -15.81 -1.30 12.03
C VAL A 249 -16.61 -0.01 12.21
N LEU A 250 -16.74 0.78 11.16
CA LEU A 250 -17.61 1.96 11.11
C LEU A 250 -18.86 1.63 10.32
N SER A 251 -20.00 1.74 10.98
CA SER A 251 -21.31 1.51 10.37
C SER A 251 -21.94 2.82 9.86
N SER A 252 -22.87 2.72 8.94
CA SER A 252 -23.52 3.87 8.29
C SER A 252 -24.33 4.75 9.26
N ASP A 253 -24.76 4.22 10.39
CA ASP A 253 -25.43 4.98 11.47
C ASP A 253 -24.44 5.75 12.36
N GLY A 254 -23.13 5.65 12.09
CA GLY A 254 -22.07 6.24 12.90
C GLY A 254 -21.65 5.41 14.10
N SER A 255 -22.19 4.20 14.28
CA SER A 255 -21.71 3.29 15.31
C SER A 255 -20.34 2.72 14.95
N LEU A 256 -19.49 2.57 15.97
CA LEU A 256 -18.13 2.04 15.88
C LEU A 256 -18.01 0.82 16.79
N ALA A 257 -17.38 -0.22 16.27
CA ALA A 257 -16.96 -1.38 17.06
C ALA A 257 -15.50 -1.67 16.83
N GLY A 258 -14.74 -1.91 17.90
CA GLY A 258 -13.41 -2.49 17.84
C GLY A 258 -13.52 -3.97 18.11
N LEU A 259 -13.06 -4.79 17.17
CA LEU A 259 -13.09 -6.24 17.24
C LEU A 259 -11.66 -6.77 17.41
N ASN A 260 -11.53 -7.88 18.12
CA ASN A 260 -10.31 -8.67 18.07
C ASN A 260 -10.16 -9.26 16.65
N VAL A 261 -9.08 -8.96 15.97
CA VAL A 261 -8.85 -9.38 14.59
C VAL A 261 -8.78 -10.91 14.43
N THR A 262 -8.46 -11.64 15.51
CA THR A 262 -8.24 -13.09 15.47
C THR A 262 -9.55 -13.90 15.51
N ASP A 263 -10.51 -13.46 16.34
CA ASP A 263 -11.74 -14.21 16.61
C ASP A 263 -13.04 -13.42 16.40
N GLY A 264 -12.94 -12.13 16.00
CA GLY A 264 -14.08 -11.26 15.74
C GLY A 264 -14.85 -10.82 16.99
N SER A 265 -14.38 -11.14 18.21
CA SER A 265 -15.03 -10.74 19.45
C SER A 265 -14.98 -9.22 19.63
N ALA A 266 -16.08 -8.62 20.07
CA ALA A 266 -16.13 -7.18 20.31
C ALA A 266 -15.33 -6.82 21.56
N LEU A 267 -14.31 -6.00 21.40
CA LEU A 267 -13.50 -5.43 22.47
C LEU A 267 -14.20 -4.21 23.08
N TRP A 268 -14.80 -3.41 22.22
CA TRP A 268 -15.54 -2.21 22.60
C TRP A 268 -16.56 -1.82 21.53
N VAL A 269 -17.61 -1.09 21.93
CA VAL A 269 -18.60 -0.50 21.04
C VAL A 269 -18.85 0.93 21.48
N THR A 270 -18.82 1.85 20.53
CA THR A 270 -19.03 3.29 20.74
C THR A 270 -19.73 3.88 19.52
N GLY A 271 -19.70 5.18 19.34
CA GLY A 271 -20.22 5.86 18.16
C GLY A 271 -19.52 7.20 17.93
N THR A 272 -19.74 7.75 16.76
CA THR A 272 -19.32 9.12 16.42
C THR A 272 -20.38 10.16 16.80
N GLY A 273 -21.59 9.72 17.17
CA GLY A 273 -22.73 10.61 17.38
C GLY A 273 -23.38 11.12 16.09
N HIS A 274 -22.80 10.84 14.93
CA HIS A 274 -23.24 11.33 13.63
C HIS A 274 -23.32 10.20 12.62
N PRO A 275 -24.39 10.10 11.80
CA PRO A 275 -24.46 9.11 10.73
C PRO A 275 -23.41 9.42 9.65
N VAL A 276 -22.84 8.36 9.07
CA VAL A 276 -21.86 8.47 7.99
C VAL A 276 -22.56 8.97 6.72
N ARG A 277 -22.06 10.07 6.20
CA ARG A 277 -22.50 10.64 4.92
C ARG A 277 -21.38 10.55 3.90
N GLY A 278 -21.67 10.02 2.72
CA GLY A 278 -20.69 9.83 1.67
C GLY A 278 -19.68 8.74 1.99
N LYS A 279 -18.51 8.80 1.37
CA LYS A 279 -17.43 7.85 1.56
C LYS A 279 -16.72 8.13 2.88
N ALA A 280 -16.58 7.11 3.71
CA ALA A 280 -15.80 7.18 4.94
C ALA A 280 -14.40 6.60 4.74
N ARG A 281 -13.44 7.16 5.43
CA ARG A 281 -12.06 6.64 5.50
C ARG A 281 -11.67 6.46 6.96
N ILE A 282 -11.01 5.36 7.24
CA ILE A 282 -10.35 5.10 8.51
C ILE A 282 -8.90 4.75 8.20
N ALA A 283 -7.97 5.39 8.90
CA ALA A 283 -6.56 5.06 8.86
C ALA A 283 -6.04 4.84 10.28
N PHE A 284 -5.25 3.79 10.49
CA PHE A 284 -4.56 3.59 11.74
C PHE A 284 -3.17 4.24 11.65
N GLU A 285 -2.98 5.33 12.36
CA GLU A 285 -1.74 6.10 12.37
C GLU A 285 -1.45 6.61 13.78
N TYR A 286 -0.18 6.61 14.15
CA TYR A 286 0.29 7.13 15.45
C TYR A 286 -0.41 6.50 16.68
N GLY A 287 -0.82 5.23 16.54
CA GLY A 287 -1.45 4.48 17.63
C GLY A 287 -2.93 4.76 17.83
N GLN A 288 -3.56 5.45 16.90
CA GLN A 288 -4.99 5.79 16.93
C GLN A 288 -5.65 5.56 15.57
N PHE A 289 -6.96 5.40 15.57
CA PHE A 289 -7.78 5.29 14.37
C PHE A 289 -8.31 6.68 13.99
N ASN A 290 -7.79 7.25 12.92
CA ASN A 290 -8.24 8.51 12.34
C ASN A 290 -9.39 8.23 11.39
N ILE A 291 -10.53 8.86 11.64
CA ILE A 291 -11.79 8.63 10.93
C ILE A 291 -12.21 9.96 10.30
N ALA A 292 -12.51 9.96 9.01
CA ALA A 292 -13.04 11.12 8.30
C ALA A 292 -14.13 10.71 7.33
N TYR A 293 -15.20 11.48 7.32
CA TYR A 293 -16.30 11.41 6.35
C TYR A 293 -16.95 12.79 6.24
N ARG A 294 -17.91 12.93 5.33
CA ARG A 294 -18.56 14.21 5.06
C ARG A 294 -19.14 14.84 6.32
N GLY A 295 -18.64 16.03 6.68
CA GLY A 295 -19.09 16.81 7.81
C GLY A 295 -18.47 16.45 9.15
N PHE A 296 -17.57 15.46 9.23
CA PHE A 296 -17.05 15.01 10.51
C PHE A 296 -15.66 14.35 10.40
N ALA A 297 -14.82 14.61 11.40
CA ALA A 297 -13.58 13.87 11.60
C ALA A 297 -13.38 13.60 13.10
N CYS A 298 -12.80 12.45 13.45
CA CYS A 298 -12.42 12.13 14.81
C CYS A 298 -11.24 11.16 14.85
N ALA A 299 -10.67 11.01 16.04
CA ALA A 299 -9.77 9.91 16.33
C ALA A 299 -10.24 9.11 17.55
N LYS A 300 -10.08 7.79 17.45
CA LYS A 300 -10.31 6.83 18.54
C LYS A 300 -8.99 6.13 18.85
N ASP A 301 -8.73 5.88 20.12
CA ASP A 301 -7.61 5.01 20.46
C ASP A 301 -7.97 3.52 20.26
N THR A 302 -7.01 2.64 20.47
CA THR A 302 -7.21 1.19 20.30
C THR A 302 -8.18 0.58 21.33
N LEU A 303 -8.48 1.28 22.42
CA LEU A 303 -9.41 0.85 23.47
C LEU A 303 -10.81 1.45 23.33
N GLY A 304 -11.02 2.32 22.31
CA GLY A 304 -12.32 2.90 21.97
C GLY A 304 -12.58 4.34 22.41
N PRO A 305 -11.91 4.89 23.46
CA PRO A 305 -12.09 6.30 23.80
C PRO A 305 -11.83 7.25 22.64
N THR A 306 -12.58 8.34 22.63
CA THR A 306 -12.34 9.44 21.69
C THR A 306 -11.11 10.22 22.11
N VAL A 307 -10.17 10.38 21.20
CA VAL A 307 -8.97 11.19 21.40
C VAL A 307 -9.27 12.65 21.07
N TRP A 308 -9.95 12.88 19.95
CA TRP A 308 -10.45 14.19 19.54
C TRP A 308 -11.62 14.02 18.55
N GLU A 309 -12.46 15.05 18.47
CA GLU A 309 -13.56 15.15 17.52
C GLU A 309 -13.55 16.55 16.89
N TYR A 310 -13.91 16.62 15.62
CA TYR A 310 -13.90 17.86 14.87
C TYR A 310 -15.04 17.90 13.84
N PRO A 311 -15.99 18.85 13.96
CA PRO A 311 -17.00 19.06 12.94
C PRO A 311 -16.34 19.68 11.71
N LEU A 312 -16.45 19.04 10.58
CA LEU A 312 -16.04 19.56 9.28
C LEU A 312 -17.23 20.30 8.62
N PRO A 313 -16.99 21.27 7.73
CA PRO A 313 -18.07 21.86 6.97
C PRO A 313 -18.76 20.81 6.09
N GLU A 314 -20.00 21.08 5.73
CA GLU A 314 -20.70 20.22 4.77
C GLU A 314 -19.96 20.23 3.44
N ALA A 315 -19.58 19.05 2.99
CA ALA A 315 -18.79 18.87 1.77
C ALA A 315 -19.68 18.39 0.61
N SER A 316 -19.37 18.79 -0.59
CA SER A 316 -19.98 18.22 -1.80
C SER A 316 -19.35 16.88 -2.21
N GLY A 317 -18.12 16.64 -1.77
CA GLY A 317 -17.30 15.47 -2.15
C GLY A 317 -16.63 14.77 -0.98
N GLU A 318 -15.47 14.17 -1.25
CA GLU A 318 -14.70 13.43 -0.26
C GLU A 318 -14.00 14.37 0.73
N SER A 319 -13.85 13.88 1.96
CA SER A 319 -13.00 14.46 2.98
C SER A 319 -11.94 13.45 3.38
N ILE A 320 -10.69 13.88 3.47
CA ILE A 320 -9.59 13.05 3.96
C ILE A 320 -8.88 13.74 5.11
N LEU A 321 -8.35 12.95 6.02
CA LEU A 321 -7.49 13.40 7.11
C LEU A 321 -6.06 13.00 6.80
N SER A 322 -5.16 14.00 6.77
CA SER A 322 -3.73 13.75 6.63
C SER A 322 -3.10 13.36 7.95
N GLY A 323 -2.00 12.65 7.89
CA GLY A 323 -1.21 12.32 9.07
C GLY A 323 -0.67 13.55 9.83
N ASN A 324 -0.71 14.75 9.24
CA ASN A 324 -0.29 16.03 9.85
C ASN A 324 -1.41 16.72 10.64
N GLY A 325 -2.58 16.10 10.76
CA GLY A 325 -3.72 16.70 11.44
C GLY A 325 -4.38 17.82 10.63
N ILE A 326 -4.35 17.70 9.32
CA ILE A 326 -5.07 18.57 8.39
C ILE A 326 -6.16 17.75 7.73
N ALA A 327 -7.39 18.24 7.80
CA ALA A 327 -8.50 17.68 7.04
C ALA A 327 -8.65 18.45 5.73
N TYR A 328 -8.59 17.76 4.62
CA TYR A 328 -8.88 18.31 3.30
C TYR A 328 -10.31 17.99 2.92
N VAL A 329 -11.08 19.01 2.63
CA VAL A 329 -12.53 18.93 2.40
C VAL A 329 -12.87 19.53 1.05
N GLN A 330 -13.54 18.75 0.20
CA GLN A 330 -14.13 19.27 -1.02
C GLN A 330 -15.48 19.95 -0.68
N GLU A 331 -15.47 21.26 -0.40
CA GLU A 331 -16.66 21.99 -0.01
C GLU A 331 -17.67 22.15 -1.15
N THR A 332 -17.19 22.46 -2.34
CA THR A 332 -17.98 22.50 -3.57
C THR A 332 -17.32 21.59 -4.63
N PRO A 333 -17.99 21.29 -5.75
CA PRO A 333 -17.38 20.46 -6.79
C PRO A 333 -15.97 20.94 -7.21
N SER A 334 -15.72 22.25 -7.23
CA SER A 334 -14.43 22.82 -7.66
C SER A 334 -13.65 23.52 -6.54
N THR A 335 -14.07 23.40 -5.28
CA THR A 335 -13.38 24.07 -4.16
C THR A 335 -12.86 23.07 -3.16
N LEU A 336 -11.55 23.17 -2.89
CA LEU A 336 -10.87 22.38 -1.86
C LEU A 336 -10.42 23.31 -0.73
N SER A 337 -10.73 22.96 0.51
CA SER A 337 -10.33 23.67 1.72
C SER A 337 -9.57 22.75 2.67
N ALA A 338 -8.66 23.33 3.44
CA ALA A 338 -7.90 22.64 4.47
C ALA A 338 -8.26 23.19 5.85
N PHE A 339 -8.52 22.29 6.79
CA PHE A 339 -8.86 22.63 8.16
C PHE A 339 -7.86 21.97 9.11
N ARG A 340 -7.38 22.72 10.10
CA ARG A 340 -6.57 22.12 11.16
C ARG A 340 -7.50 21.46 12.16
N VAL A 341 -7.44 20.15 12.23
CA VAL A 341 -8.08 19.40 13.32
C VAL A 341 -7.17 19.47 14.54
N GLU A 342 -7.73 19.77 15.71
CA GLU A 342 -6.94 20.03 16.90
C GLU A 342 -6.21 18.75 17.33
N THR A 343 -4.89 18.76 17.18
CA THR A 343 -4.03 17.58 17.27
C THR A 343 -2.91 17.79 18.29
N ARG A 344 -3.22 18.24 19.49
CA ARG A 344 -2.22 18.33 20.55
C ARG A 344 -1.42 17.04 20.74
N ILE A 345 -2.00 15.89 20.35
CA ILE A 345 -1.39 14.57 20.49
C ILE A 345 -0.69 14.14 19.19
N ILE A 346 -1.24 14.45 18.00
CA ILE A 346 -0.68 14.00 16.72
C ILE A 346 0.61 14.76 16.37
N GLY A 347 0.66 16.08 16.54
CA GLY A 347 1.81 16.90 16.17
C GLY A 347 3.06 16.59 16.99
N GLU A 348 2.93 16.55 18.32
CA GLU A 348 4.05 16.26 19.23
C GLU A 348 4.50 14.80 19.09
N ASN A 349 3.57 13.85 18.99
CA ASN A 349 3.90 12.45 18.80
C ASN A 349 4.49 12.16 17.41
N LYS A 350 4.04 12.83 16.35
CA LYS A 350 4.61 12.66 15.01
C LYS A 350 6.03 13.20 14.94
N ALA A 351 6.26 14.44 15.39
CA ALA A 351 7.59 15.03 15.41
C ALA A 351 8.57 14.23 16.31
N GLN A 352 8.11 13.78 17.47
CA GLN A 352 8.91 12.97 18.37
C GLN A 352 9.15 11.57 17.81
N LYS A 353 8.12 10.92 17.24
CA LYS A 353 8.27 9.62 16.57
C LYS A 353 9.15 9.73 15.33
N MET A 354 8.93 10.70 14.45
CA MET A 354 9.79 10.92 13.28
C MET A 354 11.23 11.24 13.68
N LYS A 355 11.44 11.98 14.75
CA LYS A 355 12.76 12.23 15.32
C LYS A 355 13.40 10.95 15.88
N ASN A 356 12.60 10.11 16.54
CA ASN A 356 13.03 8.80 17.05
C ASN A 356 13.31 7.78 15.94
N TYR A 357 12.70 7.95 14.75
CA TYR A 357 12.94 7.13 13.57
C TYR A 357 14.07 7.65 12.67
N GLY A 358 14.66 8.80 13.00
CA GLY A 358 15.67 9.44 12.16
C GLY A 358 15.16 9.89 10.80
N ILE A 359 13.83 9.98 10.61
CA ILE A 359 13.18 10.39 9.35
C ILE A 359 13.22 11.92 9.18
N LEU A 360 13.39 12.66 10.29
CA LEU A 360 13.56 14.11 10.26
C LEU A 360 15.06 14.44 10.41
N ASN A 361 15.63 15.08 9.42
CA ASN A 361 16.92 15.79 9.44
C ASN A 361 18.20 15.08 9.02
N GLY A 362 18.22 14.02 8.26
CA GLY A 362 19.47 13.54 7.62
C GLY A 362 20.67 13.35 8.58
N THR A 363 20.44 13.39 9.88
CA THR A 363 21.47 13.11 10.89
C THR A 363 21.36 11.64 11.27
N SER A 364 22.49 10.94 11.16
CA SER A 364 22.67 9.56 11.60
C SER A 364 22.28 9.37 13.07
N VAL A 365 20.97 9.20 13.31
CA VAL A 365 20.49 8.71 14.59
C VAL A 365 20.66 7.21 14.56
N GLU A 366 21.45 6.65 15.47
CA GLU A 366 21.46 5.20 15.69
C GLU A 366 20.02 4.75 15.97
N TYR A 367 19.45 4.07 14.99
CA TYR A 367 18.13 3.48 15.13
C TYR A 367 18.18 2.41 16.20
N ARG A 368 17.77 2.75 17.41
CA ARG A 368 17.47 1.73 18.41
C ARG A 368 16.13 1.11 18.05
N THR A 369 16.17 -0.15 17.88
CA THR A 369 15.26 -1.15 17.35
C THR A 369 13.80 -1.21 17.86
N PRO A 370 13.36 -0.59 18.97
CA PRO A 370 12.01 -0.78 19.50
C PRO A 370 10.89 -0.45 18.52
N PHE A 371 11.18 0.38 17.53
CA PHE A 371 10.18 0.96 16.66
C PHE A 371 10.01 0.26 15.32
N LEU A 372 10.90 -0.67 14.97
CA LEU A 372 10.82 -1.42 13.72
C LEU A 372 9.87 -2.62 13.77
N THR A 373 9.29 -2.93 14.93
CA THR A 373 8.29 -3.98 15.09
C THR A 373 6.87 -3.54 14.73
N ASP A 374 6.61 -2.24 14.64
CA ASP A 374 5.34 -1.72 14.12
C ASP A 374 5.35 -1.79 12.58
N ARG A 375 4.45 -2.57 11.98
CA ARG A 375 4.37 -2.78 10.52
C ARG A 375 4.26 -1.48 9.72
N VAL A 376 3.54 -0.50 10.23
CA VAL A 376 3.38 0.81 9.57
C VAL A 376 4.72 1.51 9.48
N ILE A 377 5.50 1.45 10.55
CA ILE A 377 6.82 2.10 10.65
C ILE A 377 7.83 1.42 9.75
N ILE A 378 7.83 0.09 9.72
CA ILE A 378 8.68 -0.68 8.80
C ILE A 378 8.31 -0.36 7.36
N ALA A 379 7.02 -0.27 7.04
CA ALA A 379 6.57 0.08 5.70
C ALA A 379 6.99 1.50 5.29
N GLU A 380 6.86 2.48 6.20
CA GLU A 380 7.33 3.86 5.98
C GLU A 380 8.86 3.92 5.84
N TYR A 381 9.59 3.16 6.64
CA TYR A 381 11.04 3.05 6.54
C TYR A 381 11.45 2.51 5.16
N PHE A 382 10.85 1.40 4.71
CA PHE A 382 11.12 0.86 3.38
C PHE A 382 10.76 1.84 2.26
N ALA A 383 9.65 2.56 2.39
CA ALA A 383 9.25 3.58 1.42
C ALA A 383 10.28 4.73 1.35
N ARG A 384 10.80 5.16 2.50
CA ARG A 384 11.83 6.19 2.57
C ARG A 384 13.12 5.74 1.92
N VAL A 385 13.63 4.55 2.28
CA VAL A 385 14.85 3.98 1.70
C VAL A 385 14.70 3.83 0.18
N ALA A 386 13.57 3.31 -0.30
CA ALA A 386 13.29 3.18 -1.73
C ALA A 386 13.33 4.54 -2.45
N MET A 387 12.69 5.55 -1.85
CA MET A 387 12.66 6.91 -2.41
C MET A 387 14.07 7.53 -2.47
N ASP A 388 14.88 7.36 -1.43
CA ASP A 388 16.23 7.91 -1.38
C ASP A 388 17.15 7.21 -2.41
N ILE A 389 16.98 5.89 -2.62
CA ILE A 389 17.67 5.14 -3.67
C ILE A 389 17.26 5.66 -5.06
N GLU A 390 15.98 5.82 -5.32
CA GLU A 390 15.46 6.27 -6.61
C GLU A 390 15.88 7.70 -6.95
N ASN A 391 15.95 8.57 -5.94
CA ASN A 391 16.37 9.96 -6.10
C ASN A 391 17.90 10.14 -6.11
N GLY A 392 18.68 9.09 -5.82
CA GLY A 392 20.13 9.18 -5.66
C GLY A 392 20.56 9.99 -4.43
N THR A 393 19.70 10.11 -3.42
CA THR A 393 19.92 10.90 -2.21
C THR A 393 20.42 10.09 -1.02
N VAL A 394 20.75 8.81 -1.22
CA VAL A 394 21.19 7.88 -0.16
C VAL A 394 22.43 8.41 0.59
N GLY A 395 23.46 8.88 -0.14
CA GLY A 395 24.63 9.57 0.38
C GLY A 395 25.16 9.03 1.71
N PRO A 396 25.26 9.89 2.76
CA PRO A 396 25.82 9.49 4.06
C PRO A 396 24.98 8.46 4.83
N ASP A 397 23.71 8.26 4.46
CA ASP A 397 22.80 7.34 5.13
C ASP A 397 22.92 5.90 4.64
N GLU A 398 23.67 5.65 3.56
CA GLU A 398 23.82 4.35 2.92
C GLU A 398 24.24 3.24 3.92
N VAL A 399 25.27 3.48 4.69
CA VAL A 399 25.77 2.51 5.69
C VAL A 399 24.75 2.23 6.77
N SER A 400 23.98 3.25 7.17
CA SER A 400 22.90 3.11 8.16
C SER A 400 21.75 2.28 7.59
N TYR A 401 21.35 2.55 6.34
CA TYR A 401 20.33 1.78 5.63
C TYR A 401 20.76 0.32 5.45
N ALA A 402 21.97 0.11 4.96
CA ALA A 402 22.50 -1.24 4.73
C ALA A 402 22.57 -2.08 6.01
N ARG A 403 23.04 -1.50 7.12
CA ARG A 403 23.08 -2.17 8.42
C ARG A 403 21.67 -2.61 8.84
N ARG A 404 20.72 -1.70 8.80
CA ARG A 404 19.36 -1.97 9.24
C ARG A 404 18.62 -2.95 8.36
N LEU A 405 18.74 -2.83 7.05
CA LEU A 405 18.17 -3.79 6.10
C LEU A 405 18.78 -5.19 6.31
N SER A 406 20.09 -5.27 6.61
CA SER A 406 20.76 -6.54 6.92
C SER A 406 20.27 -7.18 8.21
N GLU A 407 20.00 -6.40 9.26
CA GLU A 407 19.43 -6.89 10.52
C GLU A 407 18.02 -7.45 10.30
N ILE A 408 17.16 -6.72 9.56
CA ILE A 408 15.81 -7.18 9.23
C ILE A 408 15.88 -8.48 8.40
N LEU A 409 16.72 -8.53 7.38
CA LEU A 409 16.89 -9.71 6.53
C LEU A 409 17.31 -10.95 7.33
N ARG A 410 18.27 -10.79 8.25
CA ARG A 410 18.77 -11.87 9.13
C ARG A 410 17.82 -12.23 10.26
N ASN A 411 16.71 -11.51 10.39
CA ASN A 411 15.77 -11.67 11.50
C ASN A 411 16.43 -11.43 12.87
N ASP A 412 17.33 -10.47 12.93
CA ASP A 412 18.01 -10.12 14.17
C ASP A 412 17.06 -9.32 15.08
N THR A 413 16.59 -10.00 16.11
CA THR A 413 15.65 -9.44 17.10
C THR A 413 16.32 -8.86 18.33
N ALA A 414 17.65 -8.85 18.40
CA ALA A 414 18.42 -8.41 19.59
C ALA A 414 18.13 -6.97 20.00
N GLY A 415 17.58 -6.17 19.13
CA GLY A 415 17.15 -4.81 19.41
C GLY A 415 15.64 -4.58 19.37
N SER A 416 14.82 -5.60 19.29
CA SER A 416 13.36 -5.53 19.36
C SER A 416 12.88 -5.43 20.81
N ILE A 417 11.97 -4.50 21.16
CA ILE A 417 11.45 -4.37 22.55
C ILE A 417 10.67 -5.61 22.96
N ASP A 418 9.92 -6.20 22.07
CA ASP A 418 9.04 -7.34 22.32
C ASP A 418 9.59 -8.66 21.77
N GLY A 419 10.81 -8.67 21.22
CA GLY A 419 11.46 -9.85 20.68
C GLY A 419 10.76 -10.45 19.47
N ARG A 420 9.83 -9.71 18.83
CA ARG A 420 9.09 -10.21 17.66
C ARG A 420 10.01 -10.40 16.47
N ALA A 421 9.94 -11.57 15.88
CA ALA A 421 10.58 -11.85 14.60
C ALA A 421 9.96 -11.00 13.47
N PHE A 422 10.80 -10.57 12.51
CA PHE A 422 10.35 -9.94 11.28
C PHE A 422 9.62 -10.98 10.41
N ASP A 423 8.52 -10.56 9.80
CA ASP A 423 7.82 -11.49 8.93
C ASP A 423 8.60 -11.71 7.61
N PRO A 424 8.37 -12.84 6.91
CA PRO A 424 9.10 -13.16 5.69
C PRO A 424 9.01 -12.08 4.60
N ILE A 425 7.92 -11.34 4.55
CA ILE A 425 7.71 -10.27 3.56
C ILE A 425 8.56 -9.06 3.90
N GLU A 426 8.62 -8.67 5.17
CA GLU A 426 9.50 -7.60 5.65
C GLU A 426 10.96 -7.94 5.35
N ARG A 427 11.36 -9.18 5.61
CA ARG A 427 12.69 -9.70 5.30
C ARG A 427 13.00 -9.70 3.80
N GLY A 428 12.04 -10.11 2.98
CA GLY A 428 12.17 -10.07 1.52
C GLY A 428 12.29 -8.65 0.96
N ARG A 429 11.52 -7.70 1.50
CA ARG A 429 11.64 -6.27 1.16
C ARG A 429 13.01 -5.72 1.52
N ALA A 430 13.49 -6.03 2.71
CA ALA A 430 14.83 -5.62 3.16
C ALA A 430 15.92 -6.15 2.22
N ALA A 431 15.84 -7.41 1.80
CA ALA A 431 16.77 -8.01 0.84
C ALA A 431 16.76 -7.29 -0.52
N SER A 432 15.57 -7.01 -1.05
CA SER A 432 15.44 -6.30 -2.33
C SER A 432 16.03 -4.88 -2.28
N LEU A 433 15.77 -4.13 -1.21
CA LEU A 433 16.31 -2.78 -1.03
C LEU A 433 17.81 -2.78 -0.80
N LEU A 434 18.32 -3.75 -0.03
CA LEU A 434 19.75 -3.90 0.21
C LEU A 434 20.52 -4.08 -1.10
N GLY A 435 20.01 -4.91 -2.01
CA GLY A 435 20.64 -5.08 -3.33
C GLY A 435 20.60 -3.82 -4.20
N LYS A 436 19.56 -3.00 -4.08
CA LYS A 436 19.43 -1.73 -4.81
C LYS A 436 20.42 -0.65 -4.35
N LEU A 437 20.99 -0.77 -3.14
CA LEU A 437 22.10 0.09 -2.69
C LEU A 437 23.39 -0.13 -3.50
N GLY A 438 23.52 -1.30 -4.15
CA GLY A 438 24.49 -1.52 -5.24
C GLY A 438 25.93 -1.85 -4.84
N SER A 439 26.26 -1.92 -3.55
CA SER A 439 27.60 -2.27 -3.08
C SER A 439 27.89 -3.78 -3.16
N ALA A 440 29.12 -4.14 -3.52
CA ALA A 440 29.59 -5.52 -3.52
C ALA A 440 29.52 -6.18 -2.12
N GLU A 441 29.68 -5.38 -1.06
CA GLU A 441 29.54 -5.84 0.32
C GLU A 441 28.09 -6.31 0.62
N TYR A 442 27.09 -5.59 0.12
CA TYR A 442 25.68 -5.93 0.31
C TYR A 442 25.29 -7.17 -0.47
N ARG A 443 25.90 -7.39 -1.64
CA ARG A 443 25.79 -8.65 -2.38
C ARG A 443 26.24 -9.84 -1.53
N THR A 444 27.36 -9.71 -0.81
CA THR A 444 27.86 -10.76 0.09
C THR A 444 26.86 -11.08 1.21
N VAL A 445 26.19 -10.06 1.76
CA VAL A 445 25.13 -10.26 2.76
C VAL A 445 23.95 -11.06 2.17
N LEU A 446 23.52 -10.73 0.94
CA LEU A 446 22.44 -11.44 0.26
C LEU A 446 22.80 -12.90 -0.03
N LEU A 447 24.03 -13.16 -0.50
CA LEU A 447 24.54 -14.51 -0.76
C LEU A 447 24.59 -15.35 0.54
N GLY A 448 25.05 -14.74 1.63
CA GLY A 448 25.04 -15.38 2.95
C GLY A 448 23.63 -15.72 3.45
N ALA A 449 22.69 -14.82 3.27
CA ALA A 449 21.30 -15.05 3.64
C ALA A 449 20.63 -16.13 2.79
N ALA A 450 20.95 -16.22 1.50
CA ALA A 450 20.41 -17.21 0.58
C ALA A 450 20.73 -18.66 1.00
N SER A 451 21.89 -18.89 1.60
CA SER A 451 22.37 -20.25 1.91
C SER A 451 21.57 -20.97 3.00
N GLY A 452 20.87 -20.23 3.86
CA GLY A 452 20.09 -20.79 4.99
C GLY A 452 18.59 -20.52 4.91
N GLU A 453 18.12 -19.84 3.87
CA GLU A 453 16.74 -19.41 3.75
C GLU A 453 15.87 -20.46 3.04
N SER A 454 14.64 -20.61 3.50
CA SER A 454 13.67 -21.54 2.90
C SER A 454 12.32 -20.89 2.58
N ASP A 455 12.05 -19.71 3.13
CA ASP A 455 10.80 -19.00 2.89
C ASP A 455 10.79 -18.39 1.48
N PRO A 456 9.78 -18.68 0.65
CA PRO A 456 9.70 -18.21 -0.72
C PRO A 456 9.70 -16.67 -0.83
N SER A 457 9.06 -15.95 0.10
CA SER A 457 8.98 -14.49 0.06
C SER A 457 10.35 -13.84 0.30
N VAL A 458 11.15 -14.43 1.19
CA VAL A 458 12.51 -13.98 1.45
C VAL A 458 13.42 -14.30 0.26
N LEU A 459 13.32 -15.52 -0.27
CA LEU A 459 14.11 -15.94 -1.45
C LEU A 459 13.83 -15.06 -2.67
N ILE A 460 12.57 -14.68 -2.90
CA ILE A 460 12.19 -13.74 -3.97
C ILE A 460 12.87 -12.38 -3.74
N GLY A 461 12.81 -11.86 -2.53
CA GLY A 461 13.46 -10.60 -2.18
C GLY A 461 14.97 -10.63 -2.38
N ILE A 462 15.62 -11.74 -2.00
CA ILE A 462 17.06 -11.97 -2.24
C ILE A 462 17.36 -11.99 -3.74
N LEU A 463 16.58 -12.71 -4.54
CA LEU A 463 16.75 -12.78 -5.99
C LEU A 463 16.59 -11.40 -6.64
N TYR A 464 15.62 -10.59 -6.21
CA TYR A 464 15.49 -9.20 -6.69
C TYR A 464 16.65 -8.31 -6.24
N GLY A 465 17.16 -8.49 -5.02
CA GLY A 465 18.35 -7.78 -4.56
C GLY A 465 19.59 -8.16 -5.40
N LEU A 466 19.79 -9.43 -5.69
CA LEU A 466 20.87 -9.93 -6.55
C LEU A 466 20.69 -9.45 -8.00
N SER A 467 19.46 -9.40 -8.50
CA SER A 467 19.14 -8.83 -9.82
C SER A 467 19.51 -7.35 -9.90
N ALA A 468 19.27 -6.58 -8.85
CA ALA A 468 19.58 -5.15 -8.82
C ALA A 468 21.10 -4.88 -8.86
N SER A 469 21.93 -5.73 -8.25
CA SER A 469 23.39 -5.63 -8.34
C SER A 469 23.93 -5.96 -9.74
N GLY A 470 23.25 -6.85 -10.47
CA GLY A 470 23.43 -7.20 -11.87
C GLY A 470 24.78 -7.83 -12.24
N TYR A 471 25.87 -7.35 -11.68
CA TYR A 471 27.23 -7.82 -12.00
C TYR A 471 27.62 -9.04 -11.15
N ASP A 472 28.07 -10.10 -11.81
CA ASP A 472 28.59 -11.32 -11.19
C ASP A 472 29.98 -11.66 -11.77
N GLY A 473 31.03 -11.04 -11.21
CA GLY A 473 32.41 -11.22 -11.72
C GLY A 473 33.04 -12.53 -11.30
N ASP A 474 32.58 -13.16 -10.23
CA ASP A 474 33.12 -14.37 -9.63
C ASP A 474 32.24 -15.63 -9.81
N GLY A 475 31.04 -15.47 -10.34
CA GLY A 475 30.05 -16.55 -10.53
C GLY A 475 29.35 -17.00 -9.26
N GLU A 476 29.54 -16.34 -8.13
CA GLU A 476 28.91 -16.72 -6.86
C GLU A 476 27.42 -16.40 -6.86
N THR A 477 26.99 -15.32 -7.51
CA THR A 477 25.56 -14.99 -7.67
C THR A 477 24.85 -16.05 -8.50
N LEU A 478 25.44 -16.45 -9.61
CA LEU A 478 24.88 -17.53 -10.46
C LEU A 478 24.74 -18.83 -9.68
N LYS A 479 25.75 -19.24 -8.92
CA LYS A 479 25.71 -20.44 -8.08
C LYS A 479 24.60 -20.37 -7.02
N ALA A 480 24.44 -19.21 -6.37
CA ALA A 480 23.39 -19.00 -5.38
C ALA A 480 21.99 -19.10 -6.00
N ILE A 481 21.76 -18.50 -7.17
CA ILE A 481 20.50 -18.61 -7.91
C ILE A 481 20.19 -20.07 -8.25
N GLU A 482 21.16 -20.82 -8.79
CA GLU A 482 20.98 -22.22 -9.10
C GLU A 482 20.73 -23.09 -7.85
N ALA A 483 21.31 -22.73 -6.70
CA ALA A 483 21.07 -23.41 -5.44
C ALA A 483 19.64 -23.17 -4.94
N ILE A 484 19.16 -21.92 -4.97
CA ILE A 484 17.79 -21.56 -4.63
C ILE A 484 16.80 -22.34 -5.51
N VAL A 485 16.99 -22.33 -6.82
CA VAL A 485 16.11 -23.04 -7.77
C VAL A 485 16.05 -24.55 -7.49
N ARG A 486 17.18 -25.16 -7.19
CA ARG A 486 17.22 -26.60 -6.82
C ARG A 486 16.49 -26.87 -5.51
N GLN A 487 16.62 -25.96 -4.53
CA GLN A 487 16.02 -26.11 -3.21
C GLN A 487 14.49 -26.01 -3.24
N VAL A 488 13.93 -25.07 -4.01
CA VAL A 488 12.48 -24.81 -4.03
C VAL A 488 11.69 -25.80 -4.89
N GLY A 489 12.38 -26.60 -5.73
CA GLY A 489 11.74 -27.54 -6.66
C GLY A 489 10.99 -26.84 -7.79
N VAL A 490 10.17 -27.59 -8.54
CA VAL A 490 9.54 -27.10 -9.79
C VAL A 490 8.20 -26.37 -9.60
N ASP A 491 7.60 -26.45 -8.42
CA ASP A 491 6.24 -25.97 -8.14
C ASP A 491 6.16 -24.51 -7.64
N ARG A 492 7.31 -23.81 -7.60
CA ARG A 492 7.41 -22.44 -7.09
C ARG A 492 7.66 -21.44 -8.21
N ALA A 493 6.64 -21.26 -9.05
CA ALA A 493 6.73 -20.40 -10.24
C ALA A 493 7.17 -18.97 -9.95
N GLU A 494 6.76 -18.39 -8.81
CA GLU A 494 7.14 -17.05 -8.39
C GLU A 494 8.64 -16.91 -8.12
N VAL A 495 9.24 -17.91 -7.45
CA VAL A 495 10.70 -17.94 -7.19
C VAL A 495 11.47 -18.12 -8.50
N HIS A 496 10.97 -18.98 -9.40
CA HIS A 496 11.59 -19.21 -10.71
C HIS A 496 11.58 -17.93 -11.57
N ARG A 497 10.52 -17.13 -11.52
CA ARG A 497 10.47 -15.86 -12.25
C ARG A 497 11.47 -14.85 -11.71
N ALA A 498 11.55 -14.71 -10.38
CA ALA A 498 12.56 -13.86 -9.77
C ALA A 498 13.99 -14.34 -10.11
N ALA A 499 14.19 -15.67 -10.20
CA ALA A 499 15.45 -16.25 -10.67
C ALA A 499 15.73 -15.91 -12.15
N CYS A 500 14.71 -15.92 -13.01
CA CYS A 500 14.85 -15.48 -14.41
C CYS A 500 15.29 -14.01 -14.50
N ASP A 501 14.70 -13.11 -13.69
CA ASP A 501 15.08 -11.70 -13.65
C ASP A 501 16.55 -11.52 -13.19
N ALA A 502 16.97 -12.28 -12.17
CA ALA A 502 18.36 -12.24 -11.69
C ALA A 502 19.34 -12.79 -12.74
N LEU A 503 19.03 -13.89 -13.40
CA LEU A 503 19.83 -14.44 -14.49
C LEU A 503 19.91 -13.48 -15.68
N TYR A 504 18.79 -12.86 -16.06
CA TYR A 504 18.75 -11.85 -17.11
C TYR A 504 19.71 -10.68 -16.80
N SER A 505 19.71 -10.19 -15.55
CA SER A 505 20.63 -9.12 -15.13
C SER A 505 22.08 -9.55 -15.22
N ILE A 506 22.41 -10.79 -14.81
CA ILE A 506 23.78 -11.33 -14.96
C ILE A 506 24.19 -11.36 -16.42
N VAL A 507 23.32 -11.85 -17.33
CA VAL A 507 23.64 -11.88 -18.77
C VAL A 507 23.90 -10.49 -19.30
N ARG A 508 23.16 -9.49 -18.85
CA ARG A 508 23.26 -8.12 -19.34
C ARG A 508 24.48 -7.36 -18.82
N TYR A 509 24.89 -7.61 -17.58
CA TYR A 509 25.93 -6.80 -16.92
C TYR A 509 27.25 -7.55 -16.67
N SER A 510 27.25 -8.88 -16.79
CA SER A 510 28.47 -9.69 -16.72
C SER A 510 28.94 -10.08 -18.14
N GLY A 511 30.15 -10.49 -18.28
CA GLY A 511 30.71 -10.87 -19.57
C GLY A 511 31.21 -12.32 -19.63
N GLY A 512 31.64 -12.74 -20.80
CA GLY A 512 32.38 -13.97 -21.02
C GLY A 512 31.65 -15.26 -20.62
N LYS A 513 32.33 -16.11 -19.86
CA LYS A 513 31.84 -17.44 -19.45
C LYS A 513 30.61 -17.35 -18.55
N ILE A 514 30.57 -16.39 -17.63
CA ILE A 514 29.47 -16.25 -16.64
C ILE A 514 28.17 -15.88 -17.35
N ALA A 515 28.19 -14.92 -18.27
CA ALA A 515 27.01 -14.56 -19.07
C ALA A 515 26.48 -15.76 -19.89
N LEU A 516 27.39 -16.57 -20.45
CA LEU A 516 27.01 -17.78 -21.21
C LEU A 516 26.36 -18.83 -20.29
N GLU A 517 26.90 -19.06 -19.11
CA GLU A 517 26.36 -19.98 -18.13
C GLU A 517 25.00 -19.52 -17.60
N ALA A 518 24.84 -18.22 -17.33
CA ALA A 518 23.56 -17.62 -16.94
C ALA A 518 22.50 -17.75 -18.06
N THR A 519 22.89 -17.54 -19.32
CA THR A 519 22.01 -17.78 -20.49
C THR A 519 21.56 -19.24 -20.56
N ARG A 520 22.46 -20.18 -20.33
CA ARG A 520 22.13 -21.61 -20.28
C ARG A 520 21.18 -21.93 -19.13
N ALA A 521 21.41 -21.34 -17.95
CA ALA A 521 20.52 -21.51 -16.81
C ALA A 521 19.11 -20.95 -17.13
N LEU A 522 19.02 -19.77 -17.73
CA LEU A 522 17.76 -19.16 -18.14
C LEU A 522 17.03 -20.00 -19.21
N THR A 523 17.78 -20.59 -20.16
CA THR A 523 17.23 -21.48 -21.18
C THR A 523 16.58 -22.73 -20.59
N ARG A 524 17.09 -23.27 -19.47
CA ARG A 524 16.47 -24.44 -18.79
C ARG A 524 15.03 -24.13 -18.34
N PHE A 525 14.72 -22.92 -17.96
CA PHE A 525 13.37 -22.52 -17.57
C PHE A 525 12.35 -22.51 -18.73
N THR A 526 12.81 -22.54 -19.97
CA THR A 526 11.92 -22.63 -21.14
C THR A 526 11.40 -24.05 -21.41
N GLN A 527 11.90 -25.04 -20.66
CA GLN A 527 11.65 -26.46 -20.88
C GLN A 527 10.84 -27.10 -19.72
N SER A 528 10.31 -28.32 -19.95
CA SER A 528 9.80 -29.16 -18.87
C SER A 528 10.93 -29.46 -17.86
N PRO A 529 10.65 -29.52 -16.53
CA PRO A 529 9.31 -29.67 -15.92
C PRO A 529 8.63 -28.38 -15.46
N TYR A 530 9.17 -27.20 -15.80
CA TYR A 530 8.59 -25.93 -15.35
C TYR A 530 7.21 -25.66 -15.95
N GLY A 531 6.33 -24.99 -15.19
CA GLY A 531 4.99 -24.63 -15.62
C GLY A 531 4.96 -23.65 -16.81
N ASN A 532 3.83 -23.58 -17.53
CA ASN A 532 3.68 -22.78 -18.75
C ASN A 532 4.06 -21.31 -18.55
N LEU A 533 3.63 -20.72 -17.43
CA LEU A 533 3.90 -19.31 -17.12
C LEU A 533 5.39 -19.03 -16.92
N THR A 534 6.10 -19.89 -16.21
CA THR A 534 7.55 -19.79 -16.04
C THR A 534 8.27 -19.92 -17.38
N ARG A 535 7.85 -20.89 -18.21
CA ARG A 535 8.43 -21.11 -19.54
C ARG A 535 8.27 -19.91 -20.46
N GLU A 536 7.08 -19.31 -20.47
CA GLU A 536 6.81 -18.12 -21.28
C GLU A 536 7.62 -16.91 -20.82
N TYR A 537 7.68 -16.71 -19.49
CA TYR A 537 8.46 -15.64 -18.90
C TYR A 537 9.96 -15.74 -19.25
N ALA A 538 10.52 -16.96 -19.17
CA ALA A 538 11.90 -17.21 -19.53
C ALA A 538 12.17 -17.01 -21.03
N ARG A 539 11.24 -17.37 -21.93
CA ARG A 539 11.35 -17.07 -23.37
C ARG A 539 11.39 -15.57 -23.61
N GLN A 540 10.50 -14.81 -22.98
CA GLN A 540 10.47 -13.37 -23.12
C GLN A 540 11.75 -12.71 -22.61
N ALA A 541 12.32 -13.21 -21.50
CA ALA A 541 13.61 -12.75 -21.00
C ALA A 541 14.75 -13.03 -21.99
N LEU A 542 14.78 -14.21 -22.62
CA LEU A 542 15.77 -14.56 -23.65
C LEU A 542 15.60 -13.70 -24.93
N GLU A 543 14.38 -13.46 -25.38
CA GLU A 543 14.12 -12.57 -26.51
C GLU A 543 14.62 -11.14 -26.27
N ASN A 544 14.47 -10.64 -25.03
CA ASN A 544 14.97 -9.33 -24.62
C ASN A 544 16.51 -9.25 -24.55
N ILE A 545 17.20 -10.39 -24.40
CA ILE A 545 18.67 -10.47 -24.49
C ILE A 545 19.13 -10.36 -25.95
N LEU A 546 18.36 -10.92 -26.88
CA LEU A 546 18.72 -10.97 -28.30
C LEU A 546 18.41 -9.67 -29.06
N ARG A 547 17.61 -8.80 -28.47
CA ARG A 547 17.33 -7.45 -28.97
C ARG A 547 18.36 -6.44 -28.46
#